data_ca1b06577e25b5f12ffc9dbc22b87dbc
#
_entry.id   ca1b06577e25b5f12ffc9dbc22b87dbc
#
_cell.length_a   1.000
_cell.length_b   1.000
_cell.length_c   1.000
_cell.angle_alpha   90.00
_cell.angle_beta   90.00
_cell.angle_gamma   90.00
#
_symmetry.space_group_name_H-M   'P 1'
#
loop_
_entity.id
_entity.type
_entity.pdbx_description
1 polymer ?
#
loop_
_entity_poly.entity_id
_entity_poly.type
_entity_poly.pdbx_seq_one_letter_code
_entity_poly.pdbx_strand_id
1 'polypeptide(L)'
;MAYPYGGVNAVSLGTYSASTLQQSSCVAIGYSAGRSNQGANSIAIGSLAGDVNQAGSTIVLNATGSSLAGATSGAVYIAPMR
;
A
#
# COMPACT_ATOMS: atom_id res chain seq x y z
N MET A 1 -10.88 0.61 9.01
CA MET A 1 -10.17 0.47 10.28
C MET A 1 -8.69 0.77 10.10
N ALA A 2 -8.15 1.57 10.97
CA ALA A 2 -6.74 1.97 10.90
C ALA A 2 -5.92 1.24 11.96
N TYR A 3 -4.68 0.89 11.63
CA TYR A 3 -3.78 0.22 12.55
C TYR A 3 -2.83 1.22 13.21
N PRO A 4 -2.31 0.87 14.43
CA PRO A 4 -1.50 1.81 15.21
C PRO A 4 -0.16 2.17 14.58
N TYR A 5 0.30 1.43 13.60
CA TYR A 5 1.58 1.71 12.96
C TYR A 5 1.45 2.58 11.70
N GLY A 6 0.30 3.21 11.53
CA GLY A 6 0.13 4.16 10.44
C GLY A 6 1.00 5.39 10.63
N GLY A 7 1.52 5.91 9.52
CA GLY A 7 2.37 7.09 9.56
C GLY A 7 1.58 8.37 9.76
N VAL A 8 2.29 9.49 9.91
CA VAL A 8 1.70 10.80 10.04
C VAL A 8 0.98 11.18 8.75
N ASN A 9 -0.25 11.67 8.87
CA ASN A 9 -1.07 12.07 7.74
C ASN A 9 -1.31 10.91 6.77
N ALA A 10 -1.48 9.70 7.30
CA ALA A 10 -1.67 8.52 6.49
C ALA A 10 -3.09 7.99 6.62
N VAL A 11 -3.54 7.27 5.59
CA VAL A 11 -4.84 6.62 5.59
C VAL A 11 -4.63 5.11 5.55
N SER A 12 -5.36 4.40 6.40
CA SER A 12 -5.26 2.95 6.48
C SER A 12 -6.66 2.38 6.72
N LEU A 13 -7.24 1.77 5.70
CA LEU A 13 -8.59 1.22 5.77
C LEU A 13 -8.59 -0.23 5.30
N GLY A 14 -9.12 -1.12 6.12
CA GLY A 14 -9.23 -2.52 5.79
C GLY A 14 -8.41 -3.39 6.71
N THR A 15 -8.74 -4.70 6.73
CA THR A 15 -8.04 -5.65 7.58
C THR A 15 -6.59 -5.80 7.13
N TYR A 16 -5.67 -5.65 8.07
CA TYR A 16 -4.23 -5.72 7.85
C TYR A 16 -3.67 -4.65 6.92
N SER A 17 -4.47 -3.63 6.57
CA SER A 17 -3.91 -2.53 5.80
C SER A 17 -2.88 -1.80 6.65
N ALA A 18 -1.70 -1.55 6.08
CA ALA A 18 -0.61 -0.86 6.77
C ALA A 18 -0.37 -1.40 8.17
N SER A 19 -0.49 -2.71 8.36
CA SER A 19 -0.43 -3.30 9.69
C SER A 19 0.98 -3.29 10.28
N THR A 20 2.01 -3.17 9.46
CA THR A 20 3.38 -3.09 9.92
C THR A 20 4.07 -1.92 9.23
N LEU A 21 4.34 -0.88 9.96
CA LEU A 21 5.12 0.28 9.54
C LEU A 21 4.66 0.94 8.24
N GLN A 22 3.66 1.80 8.34
CA GLN A 22 3.30 2.71 7.26
C GLN A 22 4.00 4.04 7.47
N GLN A 23 4.75 4.50 6.47
CA GLN A 23 5.44 5.78 6.60
C GLN A 23 4.47 6.93 6.35
N SER A 24 4.99 8.17 6.41
CA SER A 24 4.11 9.34 6.37
C SER A 24 3.52 9.59 4.99
N SER A 25 2.35 10.22 5.00
CA SER A 25 1.67 10.66 3.77
C SER A 25 1.35 9.52 2.81
N CYS A 26 0.92 8.38 3.36
CA CYS A 26 0.60 7.19 2.58
C CYS A 26 -0.88 6.90 2.58
N VAL A 27 -1.32 6.14 1.58
CA VAL A 27 -2.68 5.65 1.50
C VAL A 27 -2.62 4.13 1.34
N ALA A 28 -3.32 3.41 2.22
CA ALA A 28 -3.45 1.96 2.14
C ALA A 28 -4.91 1.60 2.35
N ILE A 29 -5.58 1.17 1.30
CA ILE A 29 -7.00 0.85 1.34
C ILE A 29 -7.21 -0.54 0.77
N GLY A 30 -7.77 -1.43 1.57
CA GLY A 30 -8.07 -2.78 1.15
C GLY A 30 -7.41 -3.81 2.05
N TYR A 31 -7.79 -5.07 1.88
CA TYR A 31 -7.24 -6.15 2.68
C TYR A 31 -5.75 -6.29 2.42
N SER A 32 -4.94 -6.15 3.46
CA SER A 32 -3.48 -6.25 3.40
C SER A 32 -2.83 -5.27 2.42
N ALA A 33 -3.49 -4.15 2.12
CA ALA A 33 -2.88 -3.12 1.30
C ALA A 33 -1.75 -2.45 2.08
N GLY A 34 -0.58 -2.32 1.48
CA GLY A 34 0.57 -1.71 2.13
C GLY A 34 0.91 -2.38 3.45
N ARG A 35 0.73 -3.67 3.55
CA ARG A 35 0.76 -4.38 4.83
C ARG A 35 2.09 -4.25 5.57
N SER A 36 3.20 -4.45 4.88
CA SER A 36 4.52 -4.42 5.50
C SER A 36 5.41 -3.38 4.84
N ASN A 37 5.87 -2.41 5.62
CA ASN A 37 6.85 -1.41 5.17
C ASN A 37 6.38 -0.62 3.94
N GLN A 38 5.22 0.03 4.05
CA GLN A 38 4.78 0.93 2.98
C GLN A 38 5.66 2.18 2.99
N GLY A 39 6.31 2.48 1.88
CA GLY A 39 7.21 3.62 1.79
C GLY A 39 6.48 4.95 1.78
N ALA A 40 7.21 6.03 2.07
CA ALA A 40 6.62 7.36 2.19
C ALA A 40 6.03 7.84 0.86
N ASN A 41 4.94 8.62 0.96
CA ASN A 41 4.28 9.21 -0.21
C ASN A 41 3.83 8.15 -1.22
N SER A 42 3.38 6.99 -0.73
CA SER A 42 2.95 5.92 -1.63
C SER A 42 1.46 5.65 -1.47
N ILE A 43 0.89 5.04 -2.49
CA ILE A 43 -0.53 4.72 -2.54
C ILE A 43 -0.69 3.24 -2.85
N ALA A 44 -1.44 2.54 -2.01
CA ALA A 44 -1.75 1.12 -2.21
C ALA A 44 -3.24 0.92 -2.04
N ILE A 45 -3.94 0.64 -3.13
CA ILE A 45 -5.39 0.46 -3.11
C ILE A 45 -5.74 -0.88 -3.74
N GLY A 46 -6.52 -1.64 -3.02
CA GLY A 46 -6.94 -2.96 -3.45
C GLY A 46 -6.36 -4.05 -2.57
N SER A 47 -6.94 -5.24 -2.67
CA SER A 47 -6.48 -6.37 -1.86
C SER A 47 -5.04 -6.72 -2.23
N LEU A 48 -4.17 -6.76 -1.24
CA LEU A 48 -2.76 -7.10 -1.38
C LEU A 48 -1.97 -6.13 -2.27
N ALA A 49 -2.46 -4.91 -2.46
CA ALA A 49 -1.71 -3.88 -3.19
C ALA A 49 -0.54 -3.42 -2.32
N GLY A 50 0.65 -3.38 -2.89
CA GLY A 50 1.84 -2.97 -2.17
C GLY A 50 2.04 -3.77 -0.90
N ASP A 51 1.75 -5.04 -0.94
CA ASP A 51 1.65 -5.91 0.23
C ASP A 51 2.92 -5.92 1.07
N VAL A 52 4.07 -6.04 0.44
CA VAL A 52 5.35 -6.14 1.15
C VAL A 52 6.36 -5.17 0.55
N ASN A 53 6.96 -4.35 1.42
CA ASN A 53 8.07 -3.47 1.04
C ASN A 53 7.75 -2.58 -0.17
N GLN A 54 6.59 -1.91 -0.13
CA GLN A 54 6.26 -0.95 -1.19
C GLN A 54 7.25 0.21 -1.13
N ALA A 55 7.91 0.50 -2.26
CA ALA A 55 8.87 1.59 -2.34
C ALA A 55 8.16 2.93 -2.18
N GLY A 56 8.90 3.93 -1.72
CA GLY A 56 8.36 5.28 -1.60
C GLY A 56 8.03 5.88 -2.96
N SER A 57 7.09 6.80 -2.99
CA SER A 57 6.66 7.50 -4.21
C SER A 57 6.16 6.54 -5.29
N THR A 58 5.46 5.47 -4.88
CA THR A 58 4.87 4.53 -5.82
C THR A 58 3.35 4.54 -5.72
N ILE A 59 2.72 4.13 -6.80
CA ILE A 59 1.27 3.96 -6.86
C ILE A 59 0.99 2.50 -7.21
N VAL A 60 0.23 1.81 -6.35
CA VAL A 60 -0.18 0.43 -6.61
C VAL A 60 -1.69 0.35 -6.54
N LEU A 61 -2.30 0.03 -7.66
CA LEU A 61 -3.75 -0.21 -7.76
C LEU A 61 -3.93 -1.66 -8.20
N ASN A 62 -4.52 -2.47 -7.33
CA ASN A 62 -4.55 -3.92 -7.56
C ASN A 62 -5.97 -4.45 -7.46
N ALA A 63 -6.48 -4.95 -8.57
CA ALA A 63 -7.80 -5.56 -8.60
C ALA A 63 -7.72 -7.05 -8.94
N THR A 64 -6.55 -7.67 -8.79
CA THR A 64 -6.38 -9.08 -9.15
C THR A 64 -6.68 -10.04 -8.00
N GLY A 65 -6.59 -9.56 -6.77
CA GLY A 65 -6.70 -10.44 -5.60
C GLY A 65 -5.42 -11.18 -5.26
N SER A 66 -4.36 -10.98 -6.04
CA SER A 66 -3.04 -11.53 -5.75
C SER A 66 -2.09 -10.41 -5.42
N SER A 67 -1.02 -10.73 -4.70
CA SER A 67 -0.06 -9.71 -4.28
C SER A 67 0.52 -8.94 -5.46
N LEU A 68 0.60 -7.63 -5.31
CA LEU A 68 1.22 -6.75 -6.32
C LEU A 68 2.10 -5.76 -5.56
N ALA A 69 3.40 -5.98 -5.59
CA ALA A 69 4.35 -5.14 -4.87
C ALA A 69 4.81 -3.98 -5.75
N GLY A 70 4.97 -2.82 -5.14
CA GLY A 70 5.53 -1.66 -5.83
C GLY A 70 7.01 -1.53 -5.49
N ALA A 71 7.86 -2.22 -6.19
CA ALA A 71 9.25 -2.38 -5.81
C ALA A 71 10.17 -1.25 -6.26
N THR A 72 9.78 -0.49 -7.27
CA THR A 72 10.63 0.56 -7.84
C THR A 72 10.05 1.93 -7.52
N SER A 73 10.83 2.76 -6.84
CA SER A 73 10.41 4.10 -6.47
C SER A 73 10.07 4.93 -7.71
N GLY A 74 9.03 5.75 -7.59
CA GLY A 74 8.61 6.62 -8.68
C GLY A 74 7.85 5.94 -9.79
N ALA A 75 7.34 4.74 -9.56
CA ALA A 75 6.66 3.95 -10.59
C ALA A 75 5.18 3.76 -10.27
N VAL A 76 4.40 3.42 -11.29
CA VAL A 76 3.00 3.08 -11.17
C VAL A 76 2.81 1.60 -11.49
N TYR A 77 2.11 0.90 -10.60
CA TYR A 77 1.82 -0.52 -10.75
C TYR A 77 0.31 -0.69 -10.74
N ILE A 78 -0.27 -1.03 -11.86
CA ILE A 78 -1.72 -1.21 -11.99
C ILE A 78 -1.98 -2.59 -12.59
N ALA A 79 -2.81 -3.36 -11.91
CA ALA A 79 -3.20 -4.69 -12.40
C ALA A 79 -4.65 -4.96 -12.02
N PRO A 80 -5.47 -5.52 -12.93
CA PRO A 80 -5.14 -5.78 -14.33
C PRO A 80 -5.10 -4.49 -15.15
N MET A 81 -4.36 -4.51 -16.26
CA MET A 81 -4.28 -3.36 -17.15
C MET A 81 -4.42 -3.81 -18.60
N ARG A 82 -5.14 -3.02 -19.41
CA ARG A 82 -5.38 -3.35 -20.81
C ARG A 82 -4.94 -2.23 -21.70
#